data_647e4e1a12e828a240747f02c1db911b
#
_entry.id   647e4e1a12e828a240747f02c1db911b
#
_cell.length_a   1.000
_cell.length_b   1.000
_cell.length_c   1.000
_cell.angle_alpha   90.00
_cell.angle_beta   90.00
_cell.angle_gamma   90.00
#
_symmetry.space_group_name_H-M   'P 1'
#
loop_
_entity.id
_entity.type
_entity.pdbx_description
1 polymer ?
#
loop_
_entity_poly.entity_id
_entity_poly.type
_entity_poly.pdbx_seq_one_letter_code
_entity_poly.pdbx_strand_id
1 'polypeptide(L)'
;MVLPVLGGSPSVWTTCMLFFQAALLVGYAYSHAGLRWLGVRQQAALHSALVWLPLLLPPMAVTNVGAAIATREPITWLLMIVATTVGLPFVVLASTAPLLQRWFLTADRGSSDPYWLYAASNAGSLAALLAFPMLFEPLLPSQEQAAIWRISYGIVAARVAMCG
;
A
#
# COMPACT_ATOMS: atom_id res chain seq x y z
N MET A 1 7.85 -13.37 5.12
CA MET A 1 7.37 -14.75 4.86
C MET A 1 7.84 -15.35 3.52
N VAL A 2 8.30 -14.57 2.57
CA VAL A 2 8.83 -15.07 1.27
C VAL A 2 10.31 -15.50 1.38
N LEU A 3 11.10 -14.83 2.21
CA LEU A 3 12.53 -15.10 2.41
C LEU A 3 12.87 -16.55 2.79
N PRO A 4 12.11 -17.26 3.64
CA PRO A 4 12.43 -18.65 3.96
C PRO A 4 12.28 -19.62 2.78
N VAL A 5 11.48 -19.26 1.76
CA VAL A 5 11.16 -20.12 0.61
C VAL A 5 12.11 -19.86 -0.57
N LEU A 6 12.44 -18.58 -0.83
CA LEU A 6 13.22 -18.16 -1.99
C LEU A 6 14.64 -17.69 -1.67
N GLY A 7 14.96 -17.54 -0.37
CA GLY A 7 16.23 -16.97 0.08
C GLY A 7 16.34 -15.46 -0.19
N GLY A 8 17.40 -14.83 0.35
CA GLY A 8 17.69 -13.41 0.17
C GLY A 8 18.52 -13.11 -1.09
N SER A 9 18.23 -13.75 -2.23
CA SER A 9 19.02 -13.54 -3.45
C SER A 9 18.79 -12.14 -4.05
N PRO A 10 19.79 -11.56 -4.74
CA PRO A 10 19.64 -10.25 -5.40
C PRO A 10 18.45 -10.20 -6.38
N SER A 11 18.13 -11.31 -7.04
CA SER A 11 17.00 -11.40 -7.97
C SER A 11 15.65 -11.25 -7.26
N VAL A 12 15.50 -11.81 -6.06
CA VAL A 12 14.29 -11.65 -5.23
C VAL A 12 14.10 -10.19 -4.85
N TRP A 13 15.15 -9.54 -4.37
CA TRP A 13 15.10 -8.11 -4.02
C TRP A 13 14.77 -7.22 -5.20
N THR A 14 15.42 -7.42 -6.35
CA THR A 14 15.17 -6.65 -7.57
C THR A 14 13.73 -6.84 -8.05
N THR A 15 13.21 -8.06 -7.99
CA THR A 15 11.83 -8.37 -8.39
C THR A 15 10.81 -7.68 -7.48
N CYS A 16 11.03 -7.71 -6.16
CA CYS A 16 10.18 -6.99 -5.21
C CYS A 16 10.22 -5.47 -5.46
N MET A 17 11.41 -4.90 -5.66
CA MET A 17 11.55 -3.47 -5.97
C MET A 17 10.80 -3.10 -7.25
N LEU A 18 10.97 -3.88 -8.32
CA LEU A 18 10.25 -3.66 -9.59
C LEU A 18 8.73 -3.70 -9.38
N PHE A 19 8.24 -4.69 -8.62
CA PHE A 19 6.82 -4.79 -8.31
C PHE A 19 6.30 -3.53 -7.60
N PHE A 20 6.96 -3.08 -6.53
CA PHE A 20 6.50 -1.92 -5.76
C PHE A 20 6.58 -0.62 -6.57
N GLN A 21 7.58 -0.45 -7.42
CA GLN A 21 7.67 0.70 -8.32
C GLN A 21 6.55 0.69 -9.37
N ALA A 22 6.25 -0.47 -9.97
CA ALA A 22 5.13 -0.62 -10.88
C ALA A 22 3.78 -0.34 -10.19
N ALA A 23 3.59 -0.85 -8.97
CA ALA A 23 2.39 -0.62 -8.18
C ALA A 23 2.23 0.86 -7.78
N LEU A 24 3.32 1.56 -7.44
CA LEU A 24 3.31 3.02 -7.25
C LEU A 24 2.86 3.76 -8.50
N LEU A 25 3.40 3.39 -9.65
CA LEU A 25 3.02 3.99 -10.93
C LEU A 25 1.53 3.78 -11.23
N VAL A 26 1.01 2.59 -10.98
CA VAL A 26 -0.43 2.27 -11.10
C VAL A 26 -1.26 3.15 -10.15
N GLY A 27 -0.85 3.31 -8.89
CA GLY A 27 -1.52 4.18 -7.91
C GLY A 27 -1.55 5.65 -8.34
N TYR A 28 -0.45 6.17 -8.88
CA TYR A 28 -0.39 7.54 -9.38
C TYR A 28 -1.20 7.71 -10.67
N ALA A 29 -1.16 6.74 -11.59
CA ALA A 29 -1.97 6.75 -12.79
C ALA A 29 -3.47 6.72 -12.46
N TYR A 30 -3.89 5.91 -11.49
CA TYR A 30 -5.25 5.88 -10.97
C TYR A 30 -5.68 7.25 -10.40
N SER A 31 -4.84 7.86 -9.56
CA SER A 31 -5.12 9.18 -8.98
C SER A 31 -5.29 10.24 -10.07
N HIS A 32 -4.38 10.26 -11.04
CA HIS A 32 -4.41 11.22 -12.14
C HIS A 32 -5.63 11.02 -13.06
N ALA A 33 -5.86 9.80 -13.49
CA ALA A 33 -6.98 9.46 -14.38
C ALA A 33 -8.33 9.69 -13.71
N GLY A 34 -8.46 9.27 -12.43
CA GLY A 34 -9.68 9.44 -11.67
C GLY A 34 -10.07 10.92 -11.51
N LEU A 35 -9.12 11.78 -11.16
CA LEU A 35 -9.38 13.22 -11.04
C LEU A 35 -9.72 13.87 -12.38
N ARG A 36 -9.14 13.38 -13.47
CA ARG A 36 -9.40 13.92 -14.82
C ARG A 36 -10.77 13.56 -15.35
N TRP A 37 -11.26 12.33 -15.08
CA TRP A 37 -12.49 11.80 -15.70
C TRP A 37 -13.71 11.89 -14.79
N LEU A 38 -13.52 11.69 -13.48
CA LEU A 38 -14.65 11.66 -12.51
C LEU A 38 -14.85 13.00 -11.79
N GLY A 39 -13.82 13.85 -11.72
CA GLY A 39 -13.82 15.02 -10.85
C GLY A 39 -13.64 14.65 -9.37
N VAL A 40 -13.47 15.67 -8.52
CA VAL A 40 -13.06 15.50 -7.13
C VAL A 40 -14.05 14.72 -6.29
N ARG A 41 -15.35 15.05 -6.37
CA ARG A 41 -16.39 14.42 -5.53
C ARG A 41 -16.59 12.94 -5.84
N GLN A 42 -16.69 12.59 -7.13
CA GLN A 42 -16.88 11.19 -7.53
C GLN A 42 -15.63 10.36 -7.26
N GLN A 43 -14.45 10.96 -7.48
CA GLN A 43 -13.17 10.34 -7.14
C GLN A 43 -13.06 10.08 -5.63
N ALA A 44 -13.46 11.04 -4.80
CA ALA A 44 -13.44 10.88 -3.35
C ALA A 44 -14.36 9.74 -2.90
N ALA A 45 -15.58 9.69 -3.39
CA ALA A 45 -16.52 8.60 -3.08
C ALA A 45 -15.99 7.23 -3.54
N LEU A 46 -15.48 7.15 -4.77
CA LEU A 46 -14.88 5.92 -5.32
C LEU A 46 -13.68 5.46 -4.48
N HIS A 47 -12.76 6.38 -4.16
CA HIS A 47 -11.56 6.04 -3.39
C HIS A 47 -11.91 5.64 -1.96
N SER A 48 -12.86 6.32 -1.33
CA SER A 48 -13.38 5.95 0.00
C SER A 48 -13.98 4.55 0.02
N ALA A 49 -14.65 4.12 -1.05
CA ALA A 49 -15.13 2.74 -1.17
C ALA A 49 -13.97 1.75 -1.40
N LEU A 50 -13.03 2.10 -2.28
CA LEU A 50 -11.88 1.24 -2.61
C LEU A 50 -10.95 0.99 -1.44
N VAL A 51 -10.79 1.96 -0.52
CA VAL A 51 -9.90 1.81 0.63
C VAL A 51 -10.37 0.72 1.61
N TRP A 52 -11.66 0.36 1.63
CA TRP A 52 -12.17 -0.73 2.44
C TRP A 52 -11.99 -2.12 1.82
N LEU A 53 -11.81 -2.18 0.50
CA LEU A 53 -11.74 -3.45 -0.22
C LEU A 53 -10.64 -4.40 0.28
N PRO A 54 -9.40 -3.96 0.61
CA PRO A 54 -8.38 -4.85 1.15
C PRO A 54 -8.73 -5.48 2.50
N LEU A 55 -9.58 -4.85 3.31
CA LEU A 55 -10.03 -5.41 4.59
C LEU A 55 -11.10 -6.49 4.41
N LEU A 56 -11.85 -6.43 3.31
CA LEU A 56 -12.89 -7.42 2.98
C LEU A 56 -12.30 -8.66 2.30
N LEU A 57 -11.13 -8.51 1.67
CA LEU A 57 -10.44 -9.63 1.02
C LEU A 57 -9.54 -10.34 2.03
N PRO A 58 -9.76 -11.63 2.29
CA PRO A 58 -8.84 -12.38 3.15
C PRO A 58 -7.46 -12.43 2.48
N PRO A 59 -6.36 -12.33 3.24
CA PRO A 59 -5.04 -12.55 2.69
C PRO A 59 -5.00 -13.98 2.13
N MET A 60 -4.62 -14.13 0.85
CA MET A 60 -4.49 -15.45 0.26
C MET A 60 -3.43 -16.23 1.02
N ALA A 61 -3.83 -17.36 1.61
CA ALA A 61 -2.90 -18.26 2.26
C ALA A 61 -1.95 -18.82 1.19
N VAL A 62 -0.66 -18.80 1.49
CA VAL A 62 0.35 -19.48 0.68
C VAL A 62 0.08 -20.99 0.80
N THR A 63 -0.63 -21.55 -0.16
CA THR A 63 -0.99 -22.97 -0.18
C THR A 63 0.17 -23.82 -0.71
N ASN A 64 0.15 -25.12 -0.39
CA ASN A 64 1.16 -26.08 -0.84
C ASN A 64 1.31 -26.18 -2.37
N VAL A 65 0.30 -25.78 -3.14
CA VAL A 65 0.36 -25.68 -4.60
C VAL A 65 1.38 -24.61 -5.03
N GLY A 66 1.51 -23.55 -4.26
CA GLY A 66 2.51 -22.50 -4.51
C GLY A 66 3.95 -22.99 -4.39
N ALA A 67 4.23 -23.96 -3.52
CA ALA A 67 5.60 -24.49 -3.35
C ALA A 67 6.10 -25.24 -4.60
N ALA A 68 5.26 -25.95 -5.31
CA ALA A 68 5.61 -26.66 -6.55
C ALA A 68 5.90 -25.69 -7.72
N ILE A 69 5.22 -24.55 -7.76
CA ILE A 69 5.48 -23.49 -8.76
C ILE A 69 6.77 -22.73 -8.40
N ALA A 70 7.00 -22.49 -7.12
CA ALA A 70 8.19 -21.79 -6.62
C ALA A 70 9.51 -22.46 -7.05
N THR A 71 9.53 -23.80 -7.20
CA THR A 71 10.72 -24.54 -7.61
C THR A 71 11.00 -24.45 -9.11
N ARG A 72 9.95 -24.22 -9.94
CA ARG A 72 10.10 -24.16 -11.40
C ARG A 72 10.27 -22.72 -11.92
N GLU A 73 9.48 -21.79 -11.38
CA GLU A 73 9.50 -20.38 -11.79
C GLU A 73 9.41 -19.44 -10.57
N PRO A 74 10.52 -19.28 -9.84
CA PRO A 74 10.53 -18.55 -8.57
C PRO A 74 10.12 -17.08 -8.71
N ILE A 75 10.47 -16.41 -9.80
CA ILE A 75 10.17 -15.00 -10.03
C ILE A 75 8.67 -14.80 -10.27
N THR A 76 8.08 -15.62 -11.15
CA THR A 76 6.63 -15.55 -11.45
C THR A 76 5.80 -15.85 -10.20
N TRP A 77 6.20 -16.84 -9.43
CA TRP A 77 5.55 -17.19 -8.17
C TRP A 77 5.65 -16.06 -7.14
N LEU A 78 6.82 -15.43 -7.01
CA LEU A 78 7.04 -14.28 -6.13
C LEU A 78 6.13 -13.11 -6.51
N LEU A 79 6.08 -12.75 -7.81
CA LEU A 79 5.23 -11.67 -8.30
C LEU A 79 3.75 -11.95 -8.03
N MET A 80 3.29 -13.19 -8.24
CA MET A 80 1.91 -13.59 -7.98
C MET A 80 1.56 -13.46 -6.49
N ILE A 81 2.41 -13.94 -5.59
CA ILE A 81 2.16 -13.82 -4.15
C ILE A 81 2.14 -12.35 -3.73
N VAL A 82 3.14 -11.56 -4.10
CA VAL A 82 3.20 -10.15 -3.69
C VAL A 82 2.00 -9.38 -4.28
N ALA A 83 1.62 -9.64 -5.54
CA ALA A 83 0.47 -9.00 -6.16
C ALA A 83 -0.85 -9.33 -5.46
N THR A 84 -1.05 -10.60 -5.08
CA THR A 84 -2.31 -11.04 -4.46
C THR A 84 -2.40 -10.69 -2.98
N THR A 85 -1.27 -10.64 -2.26
CA THR A 85 -1.26 -10.36 -0.81
C THR A 85 -1.15 -8.88 -0.47
N VAL A 86 -0.31 -8.14 -1.18
CA VAL A 86 0.04 -6.75 -0.86
C VAL A 86 -0.33 -5.78 -1.97
N GLY A 87 -0.51 -6.25 -3.20
CA GLY A 87 -0.67 -5.37 -4.37
C GLY A 87 -1.83 -4.38 -4.24
N LEU A 88 -3.03 -4.88 -3.96
CA LEU A 88 -4.22 -4.03 -3.84
C LEU A 88 -4.10 -3.01 -2.69
N PRO A 89 -3.80 -3.42 -1.42
CA PRO A 89 -3.66 -2.45 -0.34
C PRO A 89 -2.54 -1.44 -0.61
N PHE A 90 -1.45 -1.85 -1.23
CA PHE A 90 -0.35 -0.96 -1.56
C PHE A 90 -0.74 0.09 -2.62
N VAL A 91 -1.37 -0.31 -3.72
CA VAL A 91 -1.85 0.61 -4.77
C VAL A 91 -2.84 1.63 -4.21
N VAL A 92 -3.78 1.18 -3.39
CA VAL A 92 -4.77 2.06 -2.74
C VAL A 92 -4.10 3.07 -1.81
N LEU A 93 -3.19 2.62 -0.94
CA LEU A 93 -2.45 3.52 -0.05
C LEU A 93 -1.53 4.48 -0.82
N ALA A 94 -0.84 4.01 -1.86
CA ALA A 94 0.02 4.85 -2.69
C ALA A 94 -0.75 5.98 -3.40
N SER A 95 -2.00 5.70 -3.80
CA SER A 95 -2.87 6.70 -4.42
C SER A 95 -3.50 7.67 -3.42
N THR A 96 -3.56 7.32 -2.14
CA THR A 96 -4.21 8.13 -1.10
C THR A 96 -3.52 9.49 -0.89
N ALA A 97 -2.18 9.53 -0.84
CA ALA A 97 -1.44 10.76 -0.59
C ALA A 97 -1.70 11.85 -1.65
N PRO A 98 -1.55 11.59 -2.97
CA PRO A 98 -1.83 12.60 -3.99
C PRO A 98 -3.32 12.99 -4.05
N LEU A 99 -4.24 12.07 -3.73
CA LEU A 99 -5.66 12.38 -3.68
C LEU A 99 -6.00 13.31 -2.51
N LEU A 100 -5.53 13.03 -1.30
CA LEU A 100 -5.74 13.88 -0.13
C LEU A 100 -5.18 15.29 -0.35
N GLN A 101 -3.98 15.41 -0.94
CA GLN A 101 -3.42 16.71 -1.29
C GLN A 101 -4.33 17.48 -2.26
N ARG A 102 -4.88 16.80 -3.26
CA ARG A 102 -5.77 17.44 -4.22
C ARG A 102 -7.11 17.82 -3.61
N TRP A 103 -7.69 16.97 -2.76
CA TRP A 103 -8.93 17.28 -2.05
C TRP A 103 -8.76 18.46 -1.12
N PHE A 104 -7.63 18.52 -0.40
CA PHE A 104 -7.29 19.65 0.46
C PHE A 104 -7.24 20.96 -0.33
N LEU A 105 -6.53 20.98 -1.46
CA LEU A 105 -6.43 22.17 -2.31
C LEU A 105 -7.79 22.63 -2.90
N THR A 106 -8.74 21.72 -3.06
CA THR A 106 -10.08 22.08 -3.55
C THR A 106 -11.02 22.54 -2.46
N ALA A 107 -10.82 22.07 -1.22
CA ALA A 107 -11.61 22.47 -0.06
C ALA A 107 -11.16 23.84 0.48
N ASP A 108 -9.85 24.06 0.55
CA ASP A 108 -9.26 25.30 1.06
C ASP A 108 -8.96 26.26 -0.12
N ARG A 109 -9.91 27.15 -0.39
CA ARG A 109 -9.87 28.06 -1.54
C ARG A 109 -8.89 29.23 -1.39
N GLY A 110 -7.65 28.99 -0.95
CA GLY A 110 -6.72 30.02 -1.28
C GLY A 110 -5.66 30.47 -0.27
N SER A 111 -5.36 29.79 0.80
CA SER A 111 -4.36 30.28 1.74
C SER A 111 -3.35 29.26 2.28
N SER A 112 -3.58 27.97 2.15
CA SER A 112 -2.68 26.98 2.74
C SER A 112 -1.81 26.31 1.70
N ASP A 113 -0.52 26.41 1.89
CA ASP A 113 0.48 25.71 1.13
C ASP A 113 0.41 24.19 1.42
N PRO A 114 0.20 23.31 0.43
CA PRO A 114 0.09 21.88 0.64
C PRO A 114 1.44 21.20 0.99
N TYR A 115 2.54 21.91 0.97
CA TYR A 115 3.88 21.35 1.23
C TYR A 115 4.02 20.73 2.62
N TRP A 116 3.27 21.19 3.61
CA TRP A 116 3.27 20.57 4.94
C TRP A 116 2.70 19.15 4.92
N LEU A 117 1.69 18.86 4.09
CA LEU A 117 1.15 17.50 3.89
C LEU A 117 2.20 16.58 3.28
N TYR A 118 2.96 17.09 2.32
CA TYR A 118 4.06 16.36 1.72
C TYR A 118 5.17 16.08 2.74
N ALA A 119 5.56 17.09 3.53
CA ALA A 119 6.54 16.92 4.58
C ALA A 119 6.08 15.92 5.65
N ALA A 120 4.82 15.98 6.08
CA ALA A 120 4.25 15.03 7.04
C ALA A 120 4.23 13.60 6.50
N SER A 121 3.86 13.40 5.23
CA SER A 121 3.87 12.08 4.58
C SER A 121 5.28 11.49 4.51
N ASN A 122 6.28 12.29 4.14
CA ASN A 122 7.67 11.86 4.10
C ASN A 122 8.22 11.55 5.49
N ALA A 123 7.92 12.38 6.49
CA ALA A 123 8.32 12.14 7.87
C ALA A 123 7.70 10.86 8.44
N GLY A 124 6.41 10.60 8.14
CA GLY A 124 5.74 9.36 8.50
C GLY A 124 6.38 8.13 7.85
N SER A 125 6.72 8.23 6.57
CA SER A 125 7.41 7.14 5.85
C SER A 125 8.80 6.86 6.43
N LEU A 126 9.56 7.90 6.75
CA LEU A 126 10.88 7.76 7.38
C LEU A 126 10.74 7.15 8.78
N ALA A 127 9.79 7.61 9.58
CA ALA A 127 9.53 7.06 10.91
C ALA A 127 9.15 5.58 10.83
N ALA A 128 8.29 5.18 9.89
CA ALA A 128 7.91 3.77 9.69
C ALA A 128 9.10 2.91 9.24
N LEU A 129 9.96 3.42 8.35
CA LEU A 129 11.15 2.73 7.87
C LEU A 129 12.14 2.44 9.00
N LEU A 130 12.31 3.38 9.93
CA LEU A 130 13.19 3.22 11.10
C LEU A 130 12.53 2.37 12.19
N ALA A 131 11.24 2.59 12.46
CA ALA A 131 10.52 1.89 13.51
C ALA A 131 10.37 0.39 13.23
N PHE A 132 10.24 -0.01 11.97
CA PHE A 132 10.05 -1.41 11.63
C PHE A 132 11.21 -2.30 12.08
N PRO A 133 12.48 -2.09 11.66
CA PRO A 133 13.59 -2.93 12.08
C PRO A 133 14.00 -2.71 13.55
N MET A 134 13.75 -1.52 14.12
CA MET A 134 14.19 -1.21 15.47
C MET A 134 13.19 -1.61 16.56
N LEU A 135 11.90 -1.59 16.25
CA LEU A 135 10.83 -1.81 17.23
C LEU A 135 9.94 -3.00 16.86
N PHE A 136 9.37 -3.00 15.66
CA PHE A 136 8.36 -3.99 15.30
C PHE A 136 8.95 -5.38 15.08
N GLU A 137 10.03 -5.49 14.31
CA GLU A 137 10.64 -6.77 13.98
C GLU A 137 11.22 -7.49 15.21
N PRO A 138 11.99 -6.83 16.12
CA PRO A 138 12.57 -7.51 17.28
C PRO A 138 11.60 -7.73 18.43
N LEU A 139 10.55 -6.92 18.56
CA LEU A 139 9.66 -6.97 19.72
C LEU A 139 8.35 -7.74 19.50
N LEU A 140 7.92 -7.90 18.23
CA LEU A 140 6.60 -8.42 17.92
C LEU A 140 6.67 -9.68 17.04
N PRO A 141 5.98 -10.77 17.43
CA PRO A 141 5.78 -11.93 16.57
C PRO A 141 5.01 -11.55 15.30
N SER A 142 5.24 -12.28 14.21
CA SER A 142 4.62 -12.00 12.90
C SER A 142 3.08 -11.95 12.92
N GLN A 143 2.44 -12.71 13.81
CA GLN A 143 0.99 -12.70 13.96
C GLN A 143 0.47 -11.38 14.54
N GLU A 144 1.18 -10.84 15.54
CA GLU A 144 0.86 -9.55 16.14
C GLU A 144 1.11 -8.41 15.16
N GLN A 145 2.21 -8.47 14.40
CA GLN A 145 2.49 -7.51 13.33
C GLN A 145 1.35 -7.48 12.31
N ALA A 146 0.82 -8.63 11.90
CA ALA A 146 -0.32 -8.71 10.98
C ALA A 146 -1.61 -8.13 11.58
N ALA A 147 -1.86 -8.33 12.88
CA ALA A 147 -3.00 -7.76 13.56
C ALA A 147 -2.89 -6.23 13.66
N ILE A 148 -1.73 -5.72 14.06
CA ILE A 148 -1.43 -4.27 14.13
C ILE A 148 -1.61 -3.64 12.75
N TRP A 149 -1.08 -4.29 11.70
CA TRP A 149 -1.23 -3.80 10.32
C TRP A 149 -2.70 -3.66 9.92
N ARG A 150 -3.54 -4.69 10.21
CA ARG A 150 -4.98 -4.65 9.89
C ARG A 150 -5.70 -3.54 10.62
N ILE A 151 -5.43 -3.36 11.91
CA ILE A 151 -6.04 -2.31 12.73
C ILE A 151 -5.61 -0.93 12.21
N SER A 152 -4.32 -0.73 11.99
CA SER A 152 -3.77 0.53 11.48
C SER A 152 -4.32 0.87 10.10
N TYR A 153 -4.43 -0.12 9.21
CA TYR A 153 -5.04 0.06 7.90
C TYR A 153 -6.53 0.45 8.02
N GLY A 154 -7.28 -0.18 8.93
CA GLY A 154 -8.67 0.16 9.20
C GLY A 154 -8.84 1.61 9.69
N ILE A 155 -7.95 2.07 10.57
CA ILE A 155 -7.94 3.47 11.04
C ILE A 155 -7.68 4.43 9.86
N VAL A 156 -6.70 4.13 9.02
CA VAL A 156 -6.41 4.94 7.82
C VAL A 156 -7.61 4.95 6.88
N ALA A 157 -8.23 3.80 6.62
CA ALA A 157 -9.42 3.70 5.78
C ALA A 157 -10.58 4.57 6.30
N ALA A 158 -10.83 4.52 7.61
CA ALA A 158 -11.85 5.36 8.25
C ALA A 158 -11.52 6.86 8.10
N ARG A 159 -10.25 7.25 8.33
CA ARG A 159 -9.83 8.65 8.16
C ARG A 159 -9.96 9.15 6.72
N VAL A 160 -9.56 8.34 5.75
CA VAL A 160 -9.69 8.68 4.32
C VAL A 160 -11.16 8.87 3.94
N ALA A 161 -12.05 7.96 4.39
CA ALA A 161 -13.49 8.06 4.15
C ALA A 161 -14.14 9.30 4.80
N MET A 162 -13.57 9.81 5.90
CA MET A 162 -14.04 11.06 6.53
C MET A 162 -13.56 12.32 5.81
N CYS A 163 -12.49 12.25 5.02
CA CYS A 163 -11.92 13.38 4.28
C CYS A 163 -12.49 13.52 2.86
N GLY A 164 -13.09 12.45 2.31
CA GLY A 164 -13.65 12.40 0.95
C GLY A 164 -15.12 12.71 0.93
#